data_8c2cf95d14813bf520bf334dff71b4d1
#
_entry.id   8c2cf95d14813bf520bf334dff71b4d1
#
_cell.length_a   1.000
_cell.length_b   1.000
_cell.length_c   1.000
_cell.angle_alpha   90.00
_cell.angle_beta   90.00
_cell.angle_gamma   90.00
#
_symmetry.space_group_name_H-M   'P 1'
#
loop_
_entity.id
_entity.type
_entity.pdbx_description
1 polymer ?
#
loop_
_entity_poly.entity_id
_entity_poly.type
_entity_poly.pdbx_seq_one_letter_code
_entity_poly.pdbx_strand_id
1 'polypeptide(L)'
;MPKFLRSALRSLWDLTLTAGPVALIAIAILAAAYWWLDPTPPRTLRLATGPAQSAYAEFGSRYAAALQAHGVKVVQIPTAGSSENLQLLRDGGADFAFVRGGAVDPVADEDAGITSLGSLFLEPVWVFYRSDIVHKAAPR
;
A
#
# COMPACT_ATOMS: atom_id res chain seq x y z
N MET A 1 -15.35 60.93 8.03
CA MET A 1 -15.21 59.50 8.42
C MET A 1 -15.28 59.44 9.97
N PRO A 2 -16.13 58.58 10.55
CA PRO A 2 -16.28 58.47 11.99
C PRO A 2 -14.97 58.01 12.62
N LYS A 3 -14.64 58.58 13.79
CA LYS A 3 -13.39 58.33 14.54
C LYS A 3 -13.16 56.81 14.80
N PHE A 4 -14.25 56.07 14.94
CA PHE A 4 -14.27 54.61 15.15
C PHE A 4 -13.65 53.82 13.97
N LEU A 5 -13.96 54.20 12.72
CA LEU A 5 -13.39 53.53 11.52
C LEU A 5 -11.89 53.74 11.40
N ARG A 6 -11.38 54.92 11.81
CA ARG A 6 -9.94 55.19 11.78
C ARG A 6 -9.17 54.43 12.85
N SER A 7 -9.75 54.24 14.04
CA SER A 7 -9.12 53.46 15.08
C SER A 7 -9.12 51.95 14.74
N ALA A 8 -10.22 51.43 14.19
CA ALA A 8 -10.30 50.05 13.72
C ALA A 8 -9.30 49.73 12.62
N LEU A 9 -9.17 50.64 11.63
CA LEU A 9 -8.18 50.49 10.53
C LEU A 9 -6.72 50.50 11.04
N ARG A 10 -6.41 51.37 12.02
CA ARG A 10 -5.07 51.39 12.64
C ARG A 10 -4.81 50.12 13.42
N SER A 11 -5.77 49.68 14.21
CA SER A 11 -5.63 48.39 14.98
C SER A 11 -5.45 47.17 14.07
N LEU A 12 -6.15 47.13 12.93
CA LEU A 12 -5.94 46.08 11.92
C LEU A 12 -4.54 46.15 11.27
N TRP A 13 -4.09 47.37 10.96
CA TRP A 13 -2.76 47.59 10.40
C TRP A 13 -1.64 47.20 11.37
N ASP A 14 -1.75 47.57 12.68
CA ASP A 14 -0.81 47.19 13.72
C ASP A 14 -0.82 45.67 13.94
N LEU A 15 -1.99 45.04 13.88
CA LEU A 15 -2.13 43.60 13.99
C LEU A 15 -1.46 42.85 12.80
N THR A 16 -1.63 43.36 11.59
CA THR A 16 -0.98 42.76 10.40
C THR A 16 0.51 42.96 10.39
N LEU A 17 1.04 44.06 10.92
CA LEU A 17 2.46 44.31 11.03
C LEU A 17 3.13 43.44 12.11
N THR A 18 2.44 43.16 13.22
CA THR A 18 2.99 42.35 14.31
C THR A 18 2.73 40.86 14.13
N ALA A 19 1.53 40.44 13.75
CA ALA A 19 1.17 39.04 13.56
C ALA A 19 1.49 38.49 12.17
N GLY A 20 1.54 39.37 11.13
CA GLY A 20 1.78 38.99 9.74
C GLY A 20 3.11 38.20 9.53
N PRO A 21 4.25 38.70 10.01
CA PRO A 21 5.50 37.97 9.87
C PRO A 21 5.51 36.60 10.55
N VAL A 22 4.87 36.51 11.74
CA VAL A 22 4.76 35.26 12.49
C VAL A 22 3.87 34.27 11.74
N ALA A 23 2.75 34.72 11.21
CA ALA A 23 1.85 33.90 10.41
C ALA A 23 2.54 33.41 9.12
N LEU A 24 3.29 34.26 8.43
CA LEU A 24 4.04 33.88 7.24
C LEU A 24 5.11 32.81 7.54
N ILE A 25 5.85 32.96 8.65
CA ILE A 25 6.83 31.96 9.09
C ILE A 25 6.13 30.65 9.40
N ALA A 26 5.00 30.67 10.12
CA ALA A 26 4.23 29.47 10.44
C ALA A 26 3.73 28.76 9.17
N ILE A 27 3.19 29.51 8.21
CA ILE A 27 2.76 28.95 6.91
C ILE A 27 3.96 28.38 6.14
N ALA A 28 5.09 29.05 6.13
CA ALA A 28 6.30 28.56 5.47
C ALA A 28 6.81 27.26 6.08
N ILE A 29 6.79 27.15 7.42
CA ILE A 29 7.17 25.92 8.14
C ILE A 29 6.18 24.78 7.81
N LEU A 30 4.88 25.06 7.82
CA LEU A 30 3.86 24.06 7.47
C LEU A 30 3.98 23.60 6.02
N ALA A 31 4.24 24.52 5.09
CA ALA A 31 4.46 24.20 3.68
C ALA A 31 5.75 23.37 3.49
N ALA A 32 6.83 23.72 4.18
CA ALA A 32 8.07 22.96 4.14
C ALA A 32 7.89 21.56 4.76
N ALA A 33 7.17 21.45 5.87
CA ALA A 33 6.82 20.17 6.49
C ALA A 33 5.95 19.31 5.56
N TYR A 34 4.95 19.90 4.91
CA TYR A 34 4.10 19.22 3.92
C TYR A 34 4.93 18.67 2.75
N TRP A 35 5.86 19.46 2.23
CA TRP A 35 6.75 19.04 1.15
C TRP A 35 7.74 17.95 1.58
N TRP A 36 8.21 18.02 2.83
CA TRP A 36 9.13 17.02 3.38
C TRP A 36 8.45 15.67 3.63
N LEU A 37 7.23 15.67 4.15
CA LEU A 37 6.49 14.44 4.45
C LEU A 37 5.99 13.73 3.19
N ASP A 38 5.96 14.41 2.03
CA ASP A 38 5.41 13.90 0.76
C ASP A 38 4.16 13.03 0.96
N PRO A 39 3.05 13.57 1.47
CA PRO A 39 1.86 12.81 1.85
C PRO A 39 1.08 12.28 0.64
N THR A 40 1.56 12.52 -0.56
CA THR A 40 0.95 12.02 -1.78
C THR A 40 1.23 10.53 -1.93
N PRO A 41 0.22 9.68 -2.08
CA PRO A 41 0.41 8.25 -2.26
C PRO A 41 1.24 8.00 -3.54
N PRO A 42 2.10 6.98 -3.55
CA PRO A 42 2.93 6.67 -4.71
C PRO A 42 2.05 6.38 -5.93
N ARG A 43 2.36 6.99 -7.05
CA ARG A 43 1.64 6.77 -8.31
C ARG A 43 2.04 5.49 -9.03
N THR A 44 3.07 4.83 -8.56
CA THR A 44 3.55 3.56 -9.10
C THR A 44 3.72 2.57 -7.97
N LEU A 45 3.11 1.40 -8.13
CA LEU A 45 3.15 0.30 -7.16
C LEU A 45 3.75 -0.94 -7.81
N ARG A 46 4.59 -1.65 -7.09
CA ARG A 46 5.19 -2.92 -7.51
C ARG A 46 4.40 -4.07 -6.88
N LEU A 47 3.84 -4.92 -7.72
CA LEU A 47 3.01 -6.05 -7.31
C LEU A 47 3.72 -7.36 -7.67
N ALA A 48 4.17 -8.11 -6.66
CA ALA A 48 4.67 -9.46 -6.86
C ALA A 48 3.49 -10.42 -7.04
N THR A 49 3.49 -11.12 -8.17
CA THR A 49 2.39 -11.99 -8.58
C THR A 49 2.76 -13.47 -8.39
N GLY A 50 3.09 -14.15 -9.45
CA GLY A 50 3.46 -15.55 -9.49
C GLY A 50 3.93 -15.92 -10.88
N PRO A 51 4.06 -17.20 -11.17
CA PRO A 51 4.41 -17.64 -12.50
C PRO A 51 3.45 -17.09 -13.56
N ALA A 52 3.96 -16.85 -14.76
CA ALA A 52 3.12 -16.50 -15.91
C ALA A 52 2.01 -17.54 -16.07
N GLN A 53 0.79 -17.10 -16.41
CA GLN A 53 -0.41 -17.94 -16.55
C GLN A 53 -0.95 -18.54 -15.22
N SER A 54 -0.46 -18.09 -14.07
CA SER A 54 -1.06 -18.44 -12.78
C SER A 54 -2.29 -17.57 -12.48
N ALA A 55 -3.13 -18.02 -11.54
CA ALA A 55 -4.24 -17.22 -11.03
C ALA A 55 -3.74 -15.88 -10.47
N TYR A 56 -2.59 -15.84 -9.81
CA TYR A 56 -1.98 -14.62 -9.29
C TYR A 56 -1.63 -13.62 -10.40
N ALA A 57 -1.08 -14.09 -11.52
CA ALA A 57 -0.77 -13.22 -12.66
C ALA A 57 -2.05 -12.65 -13.30
N GLU A 58 -3.12 -13.44 -13.40
CA GLU A 58 -4.41 -12.99 -13.94
C GLU A 58 -5.07 -11.97 -13.01
N PHE A 59 -5.14 -12.26 -11.70
CA PHE A 59 -5.65 -11.30 -10.72
C PHE A 59 -4.79 -10.03 -10.69
N GLY A 60 -3.46 -10.16 -10.76
CA GLY A 60 -2.54 -9.02 -10.86
C GLY A 60 -2.87 -8.10 -12.03
N SER A 61 -3.18 -8.66 -13.19
CA SER A 61 -3.58 -7.88 -14.36
C SER A 61 -4.91 -7.16 -14.17
N ARG A 62 -5.89 -7.79 -13.53
CA ARG A 62 -7.18 -7.17 -13.20
C ARG A 62 -7.03 -6.03 -12.21
N TYR A 63 -6.22 -6.23 -11.16
CA TYR A 63 -5.89 -5.18 -10.19
C TYR A 63 -5.15 -4.01 -10.83
N ALA A 64 -4.16 -4.32 -11.68
CA ALA A 64 -3.42 -3.30 -12.42
C ALA A 64 -4.36 -2.43 -13.27
N ALA A 65 -5.29 -3.03 -13.99
CA ALA A 65 -6.28 -2.31 -14.80
C ALA A 65 -7.21 -1.43 -13.93
N ALA A 66 -7.70 -1.97 -12.81
CA ALA A 66 -8.56 -1.24 -11.89
C ALA A 66 -7.84 -0.04 -11.26
N LEU A 67 -6.61 -0.20 -10.79
CA LEU A 67 -5.82 0.86 -10.19
C LEU A 67 -5.38 1.91 -11.22
N GLN A 68 -5.13 1.50 -12.46
CA GLN A 68 -4.81 2.43 -13.53
C GLN A 68 -5.96 3.39 -13.84
N ALA A 69 -7.21 2.94 -13.71
CA ALA A 69 -8.39 3.81 -13.84
C ALA A 69 -8.42 4.93 -12.77
N HIS A 70 -7.75 4.73 -11.64
CA HIS A 70 -7.58 5.70 -10.56
C HIS A 70 -6.23 6.44 -10.60
N GLY A 71 -5.48 6.35 -11.70
CA GLY A 71 -4.22 7.06 -11.88
C GLY A 71 -3.01 6.42 -11.21
N VAL A 72 -3.12 5.17 -10.74
CA VAL A 72 -2.04 4.41 -10.11
C VAL A 72 -1.50 3.37 -11.11
N LYS A 73 -0.23 3.47 -11.44
CA LYS A 73 0.47 2.51 -12.30
C LYS A 73 0.93 1.30 -11.48
N VAL A 74 0.55 0.10 -11.89
CA VAL A 74 1.04 -1.13 -11.28
C VAL A 74 2.10 -1.79 -12.16
N VAL A 75 3.26 -2.05 -11.60
CA VAL A 75 4.32 -2.84 -12.21
C VAL A 75 4.25 -4.25 -11.63
N GLN A 76 3.86 -5.22 -12.46
CA GLN A 76 3.80 -6.61 -12.04
C GLN A 76 5.19 -7.23 -12.08
N ILE A 77 5.55 -7.95 -11.02
CA ILE A 77 6.81 -8.70 -10.88
C ILE A 77 6.45 -10.19 -10.90
N PRO A 78 6.73 -10.91 -12.01
CA PRO A 78 6.59 -12.35 -12.05
C PRO A 78 7.57 -13.02 -11.08
N THR A 79 7.10 -14.02 -10.33
CA THR A 79 7.88 -14.76 -9.34
C THR A 79 7.58 -16.25 -9.40
N ALA A 80 8.32 -17.06 -8.65
CA ALA A 80 8.04 -18.47 -8.50
C ALA A 80 6.84 -18.77 -7.58
N GLY A 81 6.33 -17.77 -6.83
CA GLY A 81 5.16 -17.90 -5.95
C GLY A 81 5.34 -17.29 -4.58
N SER A 82 4.50 -17.74 -3.62
CA SER A 82 4.33 -17.09 -2.31
C SER A 82 5.61 -16.86 -1.51
N SER A 83 6.55 -17.81 -1.53
CA SER A 83 7.80 -17.68 -0.76
C SER A 83 8.69 -16.55 -1.30
N GLU A 84 8.83 -16.46 -2.63
CA GLU A 84 9.58 -15.38 -3.27
C GLU A 84 8.85 -14.03 -3.12
N ASN A 85 7.51 -14.05 -3.17
CA ASN A 85 6.69 -12.88 -2.97
C ASN A 85 6.89 -12.27 -1.57
N LEU A 86 6.91 -13.10 -0.52
CA LEU A 86 7.20 -12.66 0.84
C LEU A 86 8.62 -12.13 0.98
N GLN A 87 9.59 -12.79 0.35
CA GLN A 87 10.96 -12.32 0.36
C GLN A 87 11.08 -10.92 -0.28
N LEU A 88 10.44 -10.72 -1.44
CA LEU A 88 10.42 -9.41 -2.11
C LEU A 88 9.77 -8.33 -1.24
N LEU A 89 8.71 -8.65 -0.48
CA LEU A 89 8.11 -7.70 0.45
C LEU A 89 9.08 -7.34 1.58
N ARG A 90 9.73 -8.33 2.20
CA ARG A 90 10.72 -8.12 3.28
C ARG A 90 11.91 -7.27 2.82
N ASP A 91 12.38 -7.51 1.61
CA ASP A 91 13.52 -6.79 1.02
C ASP A 91 13.14 -5.44 0.41
N GLY A 92 11.85 -5.05 0.48
CA GLY A 92 11.36 -3.83 -0.16
C GLY A 92 11.43 -3.87 -1.69
N GLY A 93 11.52 -5.05 -2.28
CA GLY A 93 11.50 -5.26 -3.73
C GLY A 93 10.10 -5.17 -4.35
N ALA A 94 9.06 -5.39 -3.55
CA ALA A 94 7.66 -5.22 -3.91
C ALA A 94 6.91 -4.43 -2.84
N ASP A 95 5.84 -3.74 -3.24
CA ASP A 95 4.99 -2.96 -2.33
C ASP A 95 3.74 -3.78 -1.94
N PHE A 96 3.31 -4.69 -2.82
CA PHE A 96 2.21 -5.64 -2.62
C PHE A 96 2.59 -7.01 -3.18
N ALA A 97 2.00 -8.05 -2.63
CA ALA A 97 2.20 -9.40 -3.13
C ALA A 97 0.99 -10.29 -2.89
N PHE A 98 0.76 -11.24 -3.78
CA PHE A 98 -0.17 -12.33 -3.55
C PHE A 98 0.53 -13.49 -2.87
N VAL A 99 -0.02 -13.90 -1.73
CA VAL A 99 0.56 -14.95 -0.90
C VAL A 99 -0.51 -15.97 -0.55
N ARG A 100 -0.17 -17.25 -0.60
CA ARG A 100 -1.05 -18.31 -0.16
C ARG A 100 -1.28 -18.23 1.33
N GLY A 101 -2.52 -18.46 1.77
CA GLY A 101 -2.85 -18.56 3.18
C GLY A 101 -1.97 -19.64 3.87
N GLY A 102 -1.41 -19.30 5.02
CA GLY A 102 -0.51 -20.17 5.78
C GLY A 102 0.97 -20.17 5.35
N ALA A 103 1.35 -19.40 4.33
CA ALA A 103 2.75 -19.22 3.97
C ALA A 103 3.44 -18.10 4.77
N VAL A 104 2.68 -17.33 5.52
CA VAL A 104 3.15 -16.20 6.33
C VAL A 104 3.82 -16.71 7.61
N ASP A 105 4.99 -16.18 7.93
CA ASP A 105 5.62 -16.33 9.24
C ASP A 105 5.14 -15.16 10.14
N PRO A 106 4.29 -15.43 11.17
CA PRO A 106 3.68 -14.36 11.94
C PRO A 106 4.70 -13.44 12.61
N VAL A 107 5.83 -13.95 13.04
CA VAL A 107 6.87 -13.18 13.75
C VAL A 107 7.73 -12.39 12.76
N ALA A 108 8.31 -13.08 11.77
CA ALA A 108 9.23 -12.44 10.83
C ALA A 108 8.52 -11.42 9.93
N ASP A 109 7.25 -11.63 9.59
CA ASP A 109 6.50 -10.73 8.73
C ASP A 109 5.96 -9.52 9.50
N GLU A 110 5.58 -9.68 10.79
CA GLU A 110 5.21 -8.56 11.65
C GLU A 110 6.43 -7.66 11.92
N ASP A 111 7.59 -8.23 12.21
CA ASP A 111 8.85 -7.49 12.40
C ASP A 111 9.26 -6.72 11.13
N ALA A 112 8.96 -7.25 9.95
CA ALA A 112 9.17 -6.60 8.67
C ALA A 112 8.08 -5.55 8.32
N GLY A 113 7.06 -5.34 9.18
CA GLY A 113 5.96 -4.42 8.94
C GLY A 113 4.99 -4.87 7.85
N ILE A 114 4.95 -6.17 7.53
CA ILE A 114 4.05 -6.73 6.52
C ILE A 114 2.67 -6.94 7.14
N THR A 115 1.65 -6.40 6.48
CA THR A 115 0.26 -6.51 6.93
C THR A 115 -0.62 -7.12 5.85
N SER A 116 -1.52 -8.02 6.24
CA SER A 116 -2.51 -8.59 5.33
C SER A 116 -3.63 -7.61 5.03
N LEU A 117 -3.92 -7.40 3.75
CA LEU A 117 -5.04 -6.59 3.28
C LEU A 117 -6.35 -7.39 3.19
N GLY A 118 -6.28 -8.70 3.32
CA GLY A 118 -7.45 -9.59 3.27
C GLY A 118 -7.26 -10.78 2.33
N SER A 119 -8.31 -11.61 2.27
CA SER A 119 -8.36 -12.77 1.37
C SER A 119 -9.04 -12.38 0.07
N LEU A 120 -8.45 -12.73 -1.07
CA LEU A 120 -8.92 -12.38 -2.41
C LEU A 120 -9.77 -13.48 -3.04
N PHE A 121 -9.36 -14.74 -2.89
CA PHE A 121 -10.06 -15.91 -3.43
C PHE A 121 -9.65 -17.18 -2.68
N LEU A 122 -10.45 -18.23 -2.85
CA LEU A 122 -10.17 -19.54 -2.28
C LEU A 122 -9.33 -20.35 -3.27
N GLU A 123 -8.20 -20.90 -2.79
CA GLU A 123 -7.43 -21.88 -3.54
C GLU A 123 -7.94 -23.28 -3.19
N PRO A 124 -8.56 -24.02 -4.13
CA PRO A 124 -8.98 -25.40 -3.86
C PRO A 124 -7.75 -26.31 -3.77
N VAL A 125 -7.71 -27.12 -2.75
CA VAL A 125 -6.68 -28.17 -2.59
C VAL A 125 -7.20 -29.44 -3.21
N TRP A 126 -6.48 -29.95 -4.23
CA TRP A 126 -6.75 -31.24 -4.84
C TRP A 126 -5.77 -32.27 -4.30
N VAL A 127 -6.29 -33.34 -3.72
CA VAL A 127 -5.47 -34.45 -3.22
C VAL A 127 -5.52 -35.59 -4.23
N PHE A 128 -4.38 -35.88 -4.83
CA PHE A 128 -4.21 -37.04 -5.69
C PHE A 128 -3.52 -38.16 -4.93
N TYR A 129 -3.98 -39.39 -5.12
CA TYR A 129 -3.37 -40.56 -4.52
C TYR A 129 -3.14 -41.65 -5.57
N ARG A 130 -2.16 -42.49 -5.32
CA ARG A 130 -1.93 -43.68 -6.14
C ARG A 130 -2.90 -44.78 -5.73
N SER A 131 -3.76 -45.24 -6.64
CA SER A 131 -4.79 -46.24 -6.37
C SER A 131 -4.23 -47.61 -5.93
N ASP A 132 -3.01 -47.95 -6.38
CA ASP A 132 -2.30 -49.17 -6.00
C ASP A 132 -1.93 -49.24 -4.52
N ILE A 133 -1.80 -48.06 -3.86
CA ILE A 133 -1.47 -47.98 -2.43
C ILE A 133 -2.73 -48.04 -1.55
N VAL A 134 -3.82 -47.44 -1.99
CA VAL A 134 -5.03 -47.18 -1.16
C VAL A 134 -5.96 -48.40 -1.11
N HIS A 135 -5.94 -49.32 -2.09
CA HIS A 135 -6.74 -50.54 -2.05
C HIS A 135 -6.49 -51.45 -0.84
N LYS A 136 -5.39 -51.26 -0.13
CA LYS A 136 -5.06 -52.01 1.11
C LYS A 136 -5.50 -51.32 2.42
N ALA A 137 -5.95 -50.04 2.38
CA ALA A 137 -6.17 -49.23 3.56
C ALA A 137 -7.59 -48.67 3.68
N ALA A 138 -8.53 -48.94 2.75
CA ALA A 138 -9.89 -48.49 2.88
C ALA A 138 -10.65 -49.32 3.93
N PRO A 139 -11.06 -48.79 5.07
CA PRO A 139 -12.01 -49.48 5.96
C PRO A 139 -13.36 -49.64 5.23
N ARG A 140 -13.94 -50.83 5.38
CA ARG A 140 -15.29 -51.14 4.92
C ARG A 140 -16.34 -50.37 5.72
#